data_997a9bf4fbcd25755238861da6afa5d5
#
_entry.id   997a9bf4fbcd25755238861da6afa5d5
#
_cell.length_a   1.000
_cell.length_b   1.000
_cell.length_c   1.000
_cell.angle_alpha   90.00
_cell.angle_beta   90.00
_cell.angle_gamma   90.00
#
_symmetry.space_group_name_H-M   'P 1'
#
loop_
_entity.id
_entity.type
_entity.pdbx_description
1 polymer ?
#
loop_
_entity_poly.entity_id
_entity_poly.type
_entity_poly.pdbx_seq_one_letter_code
_entity_poly.pdbx_strand_id
1 'polypeptide(L)'
;GCGPVSAAKLAVAAGDSPGRLRSEASFAAICGACPIPASSGKTVRHRLNRGGDRQANSALHEIARQRVMRDPETAEYAERARGRGKSDREVMRCLKRYVAREAYRALMRPHEIRRPEDASELVAARRAAKVSQVRAASILGTSEKYISMLERGQRELKPIRRAYEAWVEAGLPLDWDRQAFEAERKMDSKKHLAK
;
A
#
# COMPACT_ATOMS: atom_id res chain seq x y z
N GLY A 1 0.83 0.03 3.63
CA GLY A 1 1.89 0.08 4.61
C GLY A 1 2.87 -1.09 4.63
N CYS A 2 2.92 -1.98 3.60
CA CYS A 2 3.90 -3.06 3.52
C CYS A 2 4.97 -2.68 2.49
N GLY A 3 6.20 -2.43 2.95
CA GLY A 3 7.35 -2.20 2.07
C GLY A 3 7.93 -3.52 1.52
N PRO A 4 8.77 -3.48 0.46
CA PRO A 4 9.29 -4.68 -0.20
C PRO A 4 10.09 -5.59 0.74
N VAL A 5 10.87 -5.02 1.66
CA VAL A 5 11.65 -5.79 2.64
C VAL A 5 10.74 -6.54 3.61
N SER A 6 9.69 -5.90 4.11
CA SER A 6 8.71 -6.55 5.00
C SER A 6 7.93 -7.64 4.25
N ALA A 7 7.55 -7.39 3.00
CA ALA A 7 6.88 -8.38 2.14
C ALA A 7 7.78 -9.60 1.92
N ALA A 8 9.05 -9.40 1.59
CA ALA A 8 10.03 -10.49 1.41
C ALA A 8 10.18 -11.34 2.68
N LYS A 9 10.32 -10.72 3.87
CA LYS A 9 10.39 -11.44 5.14
C LYS A 9 9.15 -12.31 5.39
N LEU A 10 7.97 -11.81 5.08
CA LEU A 10 6.72 -12.56 5.25
C LEU A 10 6.61 -13.71 4.23
N ALA A 11 7.03 -13.49 2.98
CA ALA A 11 7.06 -14.52 1.94
C ALA A 11 8.04 -15.65 2.30
N VAL A 12 9.25 -15.31 2.77
CA VAL A 12 10.24 -16.29 3.22
C VAL A 12 9.71 -17.12 4.39
N ALA A 13 9.06 -16.49 5.37
CA ALA A 13 8.46 -17.20 6.51
C ALA A 13 7.30 -18.11 6.09
N ALA A 14 6.56 -17.75 5.04
CA ALA A 14 5.53 -18.59 4.43
C ALA A 14 6.14 -19.85 3.82
N GLY A 15 7.29 -19.72 3.15
CA GLY A 15 7.97 -20.80 2.42
C GLY A 15 7.20 -21.26 1.18
N ASP A 16 7.81 -22.15 0.43
CA ASP A 16 7.27 -22.65 -0.86
C ASP A 16 6.34 -23.86 -0.72
N SER A 17 6.06 -24.31 0.51
CA SER A 17 5.26 -25.52 0.76
C SER A 17 3.78 -25.17 0.90
N PRO A 18 2.92 -25.44 -0.11
CA PRO A 18 1.50 -25.06 -0.06
C PRO A 18 0.75 -25.68 1.12
N GLY A 19 1.14 -26.89 1.55
CA GLY A 19 0.51 -27.59 2.67
C GLY A 19 0.86 -27.03 4.06
N ARG A 20 1.87 -26.16 4.17
CA ARG A 20 2.32 -25.58 5.44
C ARG A 20 1.37 -24.48 5.92
N LEU A 21 0.79 -23.71 5.01
CA LEU A 21 -0.10 -22.60 5.29
C LEU A 21 -1.57 -23.02 5.22
N ARG A 22 -2.01 -23.87 6.13
CA ARG A 22 -3.38 -24.42 6.13
C ARG A 22 -4.46 -23.39 6.48
N SER A 23 -4.12 -22.32 7.19
CA SER A 23 -5.08 -21.31 7.65
C SER A 23 -4.40 -20.01 8.05
N GLU A 24 -5.20 -18.92 8.18
CA GLU A 24 -4.75 -17.65 8.76
C GLU A 24 -4.14 -17.83 10.17
N ALA A 25 -4.65 -18.78 10.93
CA ALA A 25 -4.17 -19.10 12.27
C ALA A 25 -2.78 -19.74 12.24
N SER A 26 -2.54 -20.68 11.30
CA SER A 26 -1.23 -21.31 11.14
C SER A 26 -0.17 -20.31 10.71
N PHE A 27 -0.47 -19.42 9.76
CA PHE A 27 0.46 -18.36 9.36
C PHE A 27 0.76 -17.39 10.52
N ALA A 28 -0.26 -16.97 11.29
CA ALA A 28 -0.03 -16.13 12.45
C ALA A 28 0.79 -16.82 13.56
N ALA A 29 0.68 -18.14 13.71
CA ALA A 29 1.50 -18.91 14.63
C ALA A 29 2.97 -18.94 14.14
N ILE A 30 3.21 -19.18 12.85
CA ILE A 30 4.53 -19.11 12.22
C ILE A 30 5.17 -17.73 12.45
N CYS A 31 4.41 -16.64 12.28
CA CYS A 31 4.90 -15.29 12.50
C CYS A 31 4.97 -14.88 13.99
N GLY A 32 4.66 -15.75 14.95
CA GLY A 32 4.61 -15.41 16.35
C GLY A 32 3.54 -14.36 16.73
N ALA A 33 2.53 -14.18 15.88
CA ALA A 33 1.42 -13.25 16.10
C ALA A 33 0.15 -13.93 16.65
N CYS A 34 0.19 -15.24 16.90
CA CYS A 34 -0.89 -15.98 17.55
C CYS A 34 -0.93 -15.64 19.04
N PRO A 35 -2.09 -15.26 19.61
CA PRO A 35 -2.21 -15.02 21.03
C PRO A 35 -2.08 -16.32 21.82
N ILE A 36 -1.29 -16.30 22.90
CA ILE A 36 -1.21 -17.42 23.85
C ILE A 36 -2.09 -17.07 25.04
N PRO A 37 -3.10 -17.88 25.41
CA PRO A 37 -3.93 -17.65 26.58
C PRO A 37 -3.07 -17.57 27.85
N ALA A 38 -3.34 -16.60 28.68
CA ALA A 38 -2.70 -16.38 29.97
C ALA A 38 -3.76 -15.98 31.02
N SER A 39 -4.90 -16.65 30.93
CA SER A 39 -6.06 -16.39 31.80
C SER A 39 -5.89 -17.04 33.18
N SER A 40 -6.33 -16.35 34.22
CA SER A 40 -6.47 -16.92 35.54
C SER A 40 -7.78 -16.41 36.17
N GLY A 41 -8.62 -17.33 36.61
CA GLY A 41 -9.92 -17.01 37.20
C GLY A 41 -10.80 -16.18 36.26
N LYS A 42 -11.28 -15.03 36.72
CA LYS A 42 -12.18 -14.13 35.95
C LYS A 42 -11.44 -13.25 34.91
N THR A 43 -10.11 -13.29 34.84
CA THR A 43 -9.34 -12.41 33.96
C THR A 43 -8.90 -13.13 32.70
N VAL A 44 -9.40 -12.71 31.55
CA VAL A 44 -9.00 -13.22 30.24
C VAL A 44 -7.89 -12.34 29.65
N ARG A 45 -6.66 -12.86 29.65
CA ARG A 45 -5.50 -12.17 29.06
C ARG A 45 -4.73 -13.07 28.10
N HIS A 46 -3.89 -12.46 27.29
CA HIS A 46 -3.04 -13.14 26.32
C HIS A 46 -1.59 -12.66 26.46
N ARG A 47 -0.65 -13.59 26.45
CA ARG A 47 0.78 -13.29 26.45
C ARG A 47 1.40 -13.37 25.04
N LEU A 48 2.62 -12.83 24.91
CA LEU A 48 3.39 -12.87 23.70
C LEU A 48 3.78 -14.32 23.34
N ASN A 49 3.56 -14.71 22.09
CA ASN A 49 4.14 -15.92 21.52
C ASN A 49 5.61 -15.66 21.13
N ARG A 50 6.54 -16.38 21.74
CA ARG A 50 7.98 -16.29 21.46
C ARG A 50 8.48 -17.38 20.50
N GLY A 51 7.62 -18.32 20.11
CA GLY A 51 7.97 -19.49 19.29
C GLY A 51 7.87 -19.30 17.78
N GLY A 52 7.56 -18.11 17.30
CA GLY A 52 7.43 -17.84 15.86
C GLY A 52 8.73 -17.32 15.21
N ASP A 53 8.69 -17.20 13.88
CA ASP A 53 9.76 -16.60 13.11
C ASP A 53 9.98 -15.13 13.51
N ARG A 54 11.21 -14.82 13.94
CA ARG A 54 11.57 -13.51 14.45
C ARG A 54 11.56 -12.42 13.38
N GLN A 55 11.96 -12.75 12.15
CA GLN A 55 11.99 -11.81 11.04
C GLN A 55 10.59 -11.46 10.57
N ALA A 56 9.72 -12.47 10.46
CA ALA A 56 8.30 -12.26 10.15
C ALA A 56 7.60 -11.44 11.25
N ASN A 57 7.87 -11.74 12.52
CA ASN A 57 7.31 -10.97 13.65
C ASN A 57 7.75 -9.52 13.63
N SER A 58 9.02 -9.25 13.30
CA SER A 58 9.56 -7.90 13.12
C SER A 58 8.89 -7.18 11.95
N ALA A 59 8.68 -7.87 10.82
CA ALA A 59 7.98 -7.30 9.67
C ALA A 59 6.54 -6.91 10.01
N LEU A 60 5.79 -7.80 10.69
CA LEU A 60 4.44 -7.49 11.15
C LEU A 60 4.40 -6.30 12.11
N HIS A 61 5.39 -6.19 12.99
CA HIS A 61 5.50 -5.07 13.93
C HIS A 61 5.73 -3.75 13.19
N GLU A 62 6.64 -3.74 12.23
CA GLU A 62 6.95 -2.54 11.44
C GLU A 62 5.75 -2.09 10.61
N ILE A 63 5.05 -3.01 9.95
CA ILE A 63 3.83 -2.70 9.20
C ILE A 63 2.76 -2.10 10.14
N ALA A 64 2.51 -2.73 11.29
CA ALA A 64 1.54 -2.25 12.26
C ALA A 64 1.90 -0.86 12.79
N ARG A 65 3.17 -0.63 13.12
CA ARG A 65 3.68 0.67 13.57
C ARG A 65 3.49 1.76 12.52
N GLN A 66 3.85 1.48 11.27
CA GLN A 66 3.69 2.42 10.17
C GLN A 66 2.21 2.75 9.89
N ARG A 67 1.32 1.77 10.03
CA ARG A 67 -0.12 2.01 9.89
C ARG A 67 -0.66 2.91 11.00
N VAL A 68 -0.32 2.66 12.26
CA VAL A 68 -0.73 3.54 13.37
C VAL A 68 -0.31 4.99 13.13
N MET A 69 0.85 5.21 12.50
CA MET A 69 1.36 6.56 12.24
C MET A 69 0.76 7.23 10.99
N ARG A 70 0.27 6.46 9.99
CA ARG A 70 -0.05 7.01 8.67
C ARG A 70 -1.46 6.70 8.18
N ASP A 71 -2.14 5.75 8.80
CA ASP A 71 -3.48 5.33 8.44
C ASP A 71 -4.47 5.75 9.52
N PRO A 72 -5.38 6.70 9.23
CA PRO A 72 -6.33 7.23 10.20
C PRO A 72 -7.21 6.15 10.83
N GLU A 73 -7.67 5.16 10.06
CA GLU A 73 -8.52 4.08 10.58
C GLU A 73 -7.78 3.20 11.60
N THR A 74 -6.51 2.90 11.32
CA THR A 74 -5.67 2.13 12.25
C THR A 74 -5.34 2.93 13.51
N ALA A 75 -5.08 4.24 13.37
CA ALA A 75 -4.85 5.12 14.51
C ALA A 75 -6.08 5.20 15.42
N GLU A 76 -7.26 5.39 14.85
CA GLU A 76 -8.53 5.42 15.56
C GLU A 76 -8.83 4.09 16.28
N TYR A 77 -8.56 2.94 15.61
CA TYR A 77 -8.65 1.64 16.26
C TYR A 77 -7.73 1.55 17.48
N ALA A 78 -6.48 2.03 17.36
CA ALA A 78 -5.52 2.00 18.46
C ALA A 78 -6.01 2.84 19.65
N GLU A 79 -6.53 4.04 19.40
CA GLU A 79 -7.10 4.91 20.45
C GLU A 79 -8.32 4.27 21.13
N ARG A 80 -9.26 3.73 20.36
CA ARG A 80 -10.41 3.02 20.91
C ARG A 80 -10.00 1.81 21.75
N ALA A 81 -8.95 1.10 21.36
CA ALA A 81 -8.45 -0.05 22.10
C ALA A 81 -7.77 0.36 23.43
N ARG A 82 -7.05 1.48 23.45
CA ARG A 82 -6.48 2.10 24.66
C ARG A 82 -7.60 2.55 25.62
N GLY A 83 -8.62 3.20 25.09
CA GLY A 83 -9.78 3.63 25.88
C GLY A 83 -10.54 2.48 26.56
N ARG A 84 -10.40 1.24 26.02
CA ARG A 84 -10.92 0.00 26.65
C ARG A 84 -9.92 -0.64 27.63
N GLY A 85 -8.86 0.05 28.04
CA GLY A 85 -7.88 -0.42 29.00
C GLY A 85 -6.79 -1.34 28.44
N LYS A 86 -6.60 -1.41 27.10
CA LYS A 86 -5.48 -2.16 26.51
C LYS A 86 -4.19 -1.33 26.57
N SER A 87 -3.11 -1.97 27.00
CA SER A 87 -1.77 -1.39 26.90
C SER A 87 -1.32 -1.31 25.44
N ASP A 88 -0.35 -0.42 25.13
CA ASP A 88 0.24 -0.31 23.79
C ASP A 88 0.77 -1.64 23.25
N ARG A 89 1.36 -2.46 24.13
CA ARG A 89 1.84 -3.79 23.75
C ARG A 89 0.69 -4.71 23.33
N GLU A 90 -0.47 -4.60 23.96
CA GLU A 90 -1.67 -5.38 23.59
C GLU A 90 -2.29 -4.88 22.32
N VAL A 91 -2.37 -3.57 22.11
CA VAL A 91 -2.81 -2.96 20.86
C VAL A 91 -1.94 -3.44 19.70
N MET A 92 -0.61 -3.37 19.85
CA MET A 92 0.33 -3.85 18.82
C MET A 92 0.20 -5.35 18.54
N ARG A 93 -0.09 -6.18 19.56
CA ARG A 93 -0.37 -7.62 19.34
C ARG A 93 -1.64 -7.83 18.50
N CYS A 94 -2.69 -7.09 18.80
CA CYS A 94 -3.92 -7.14 18.00
C CYS A 94 -3.66 -6.73 16.55
N LEU A 95 -3.00 -5.60 16.35
CA LEU A 95 -2.67 -5.09 15.00
C LEU A 95 -1.80 -6.07 14.21
N LYS A 96 -0.76 -6.64 14.84
CA LYS A 96 0.06 -7.68 14.18
C LYS A 96 -0.78 -8.88 13.74
N ARG A 97 -1.79 -9.26 14.52
CA ARG A 97 -2.69 -10.35 14.14
C ARG A 97 -3.56 -10.00 12.93
N TYR A 98 -4.05 -8.75 12.84
CA TYR A 98 -4.78 -8.28 11.66
C TYR A 98 -3.87 -8.24 10.42
N VAL A 99 -2.67 -7.69 10.55
CA VAL A 99 -1.69 -7.65 9.45
C VAL A 99 -1.31 -9.06 8.98
N ALA A 100 -1.11 -10.01 9.90
CA ALA A 100 -0.84 -11.40 9.54
C ALA A 100 -1.99 -12.04 8.74
N ARG A 101 -3.24 -11.73 9.09
CA ARG A 101 -4.42 -12.20 8.36
C ARG A 101 -4.48 -11.65 6.93
N GLU A 102 -4.21 -10.36 6.76
CA GLU A 102 -4.14 -9.73 5.45
C GLU A 102 -3.00 -10.28 4.61
N ALA A 103 -1.82 -10.44 5.20
CA ALA A 103 -0.65 -11.01 4.53
C ALA A 103 -0.92 -12.47 4.07
N TYR A 104 -1.56 -13.28 4.92
CA TYR A 104 -1.98 -14.63 4.54
C TYR A 104 -2.90 -14.62 3.32
N ARG A 105 -3.92 -13.75 3.32
CA ARG A 105 -4.84 -13.64 2.18
C ARG A 105 -4.12 -13.22 0.90
N ALA A 106 -3.20 -12.27 0.99
CA ALA A 106 -2.41 -11.81 -0.14
C ALA A 106 -1.48 -12.92 -0.69
N LEU A 107 -0.90 -13.75 0.19
CA LEU A 107 -0.04 -14.88 -0.19
C LEU A 107 -0.83 -16.01 -0.83
N MET A 108 -2.04 -16.33 -0.31
CA MET A 108 -2.87 -17.42 -0.81
C MET A 108 -3.69 -17.05 -2.04
N ARG A 109 -3.91 -15.78 -2.27
CA ARG A 109 -4.59 -15.24 -3.45
C ARG A 109 -3.72 -14.12 -4.03
N PRO A 110 -2.61 -14.47 -4.66
CA PRO A 110 -1.80 -13.47 -5.33
C PRO A 110 -2.68 -12.80 -6.38
N HIS A 111 -2.95 -11.50 -6.19
CA HIS A 111 -3.52 -10.72 -7.26
C HIS A 111 -2.51 -10.72 -8.40
N GLU A 112 -2.99 -10.86 -9.62
CA GLU A 112 -2.17 -10.57 -10.79
C GLU A 112 -1.48 -9.24 -10.53
N ILE A 113 -0.15 -9.25 -10.57
CA ILE A 113 0.62 -8.02 -10.51
C ILE A 113 0.22 -7.28 -11.77
N ARG A 114 -0.75 -6.35 -11.66
CA ARG A 114 -0.98 -5.39 -12.73
C ARG A 114 0.34 -4.65 -12.90
N ARG A 115 1.07 -5.05 -13.93
CA ARG A 115 2.22 -4.26 -14.36
C ARG A 115 1.67 -2.88 -14.69
N PRO A 116 2.32 -1.82 -14.23
CA PRO A 116 1.95 -0.48 -14.67
C PRO A 116 1.87 -0.48 -16.18
N GLU A 117 0.84 0.14 -16.73
CA GLU A 117 0.69 0.26 -18.18
C GLU A 117 1.97 0.84 -18.77
N ASP A 118 2.37 0.32 -19.92
CA ASP A 118 3.56 0.80 -20.61
C ASP A 118 3.40 2.30 -20.97
N ALA A 119 4.41 3.07 -20.63
CA ALA A 119 4.46 4.50 -20.90
C ALA A 119 5.41 4.84 -22.07
N SER A 120 5.82 3.84 -22.85
CA SER A 120 6.80 4.02 -23.94
C SER A 120 6.38 5.09 -24.95
N GLU A 121 5.10 5.14 -25.31
CA GLU A 121 4.54 6.14 -26.23
C GLU A 121 4.64 7.56 -25.66
N LEU A 122 4.31 7.74 -24.38
CA LEU A 122 4.41 9.02 -23.69
C LEU A 122 5.87 9.50 -23.61
N VAL A 123 6.79 8.56 -23.34
CA VAL A 123 8.23 8.83 -23.32
C VAL A 123 8.72 9.23 -24.71
N ALA A 124 8.30 8.52 -25.77
CA ALA A 124 8.67 8.80 -27.13
C ALA A 124 8.17 10.20 -27.56
N ALA A 125 6.90 10.51 -27.32
CA ALA A 125 6.29 11.80 -27.62
C ALA A 125 7.03 12.97 -26.94
N ARG A 126 7.28 12.85 -25.62
CA ARG A 126 8.01 13.87 -24.87
C ARG A 126 9.43 14.07 -25.39
N ARG A 127 10.15 12.97 -25.69
CA ARG A 127 11.52 13.05 -26.21
C ARG A 127 11.56 13.65 -27.61
N ALA A 128 10.62 13.31 -28.47
CA ALA A 128 10.50 13.90 -29.81
C ALA A 128 10.29 15.42 -29.71
N ALA A 129 9.50 15.88 -28.76
CA ALA A 129 9.30 17.30 -28.46
C ALA A 129 10.48 17.95 -27.73
N LYS A 130 11.56 17.23 -27.45
CA LYS A 130 12.74 17.70 -26.69
C LYS A 130 12.43 18.28 -25.29
N VAL A 131 11.36 17.82 -24.65
CA VAL A 131 10.97 18.26 -23.32
C VAL A 131 11.65 17.38 -22.27
N SER A 132 12.33 17.99 -21.31
CA SER A 132 12.94 17.26 -20.18
C SER A 132 11.89 16.75 -19.19
N GLN A 133 12.22 15.73 -18.36
CA GLN A 133 11.33 15.25 -17.29
C GLN A 133 11.01 16.35 -16.27
N VAL A 134 11.98 17.20 -15.96
CA VAL A 134 11.80 18.37 -15.07
C VAL A 134 10.77 19.32 -15.63
N ARG A 135 10.86 19.64 -16.93
CA ARG A 135 9.92 20.55 -17.58
C ARG A 135 8.52 19.94 -17.67
N ALA A 136 8.42 18.66 -18.05
CA ALA A 136 7.15 17.93 -18.04
C ALA A 136 6.52 17.90 -16.63
N ALA A 137 7.32 17.69 -15.59
CA ALA A 137 6.85 17.72 -14.21
C ALA A 137 6.28 19.09 -13.82
N SER A 138 6.94 20.17 -14.21
CA SER A 138 6.46 21.54 -13.99
C SER A 138 5.11 21.78 -14.67
N ILE A 139 4.99 21.42 -15.94
CA ILE A 139 3.75 21.59 -16.73
C ILE A 139 2.60 20.74 -16.14
N LEU A 140 2.91 19.50 -15.78
CA LEU A 140 1.93 18.56 -15.21
C LEU A 140 1.65 18.78 -13.70
N GLY A 141 2.20 19.82 -13.09
CA GLY A 141 1.99 20.16 -11.68
C GLY A 141 2.38 19.00 -10.73
N THR A 142 3.53 18.36 -10.99
CA THR A 142 4.02 17.21 -10.21
C THR A 142 5.54 17.28 -10.01
N SER A 143 6.14 16.27 -9.39
CA SER A 143 7.59 16.19 -9.26
C SER A 143 8.23 15.33 -10.35
N GLU A 144 9.47 15.64 -10.73
CA GLU A 144 10.26 14.84 -11.66
C GLU A 144 10.32 13.37 -11.27
N LYS A 145 10.42 13.08 -9.95
CA LYS A 145 10.41 11.73 -9.41
C LYS A 145 9.19 10.94 -9.86
N TYR A 146 8.01 11.55 -9.84
CA TYR A 146 6.77 10.87 -10.24
C TYR A 146 6.72 10.66 -11.75
N ILE A 147 7.16 11.61 -12.57
CA ILE A 147 7.29 11.43 -14.01
C ILE A 147 8.25 10.27 -14.31
N SER A 148 9.43 10.27 -13.69
CA SER A 148 10.42 9.21 -13.85
C SER A 148 9.91 7.83 -13.41
N MET A 149 9.16 7.75 -12.34
CA MET A 149 8.55 6.47 -11.87
C MET A 149 7.47 5.96 -12.83
N LEU A 150 6.65 6.87 -13.39
CA LEU A 150 5.64 6.54 -14.37
C LEU A 150 6.29 6.06 -15.67
N GLU A 151 7.24 6.80 -16.22
CA GLU A 151 7.93 6.49 -17.47
C GLU A 151 8.72 5.17 -17.39
N ARG A 152 9.24 4.80 -16.22
CA ARG A 152 9.93 3.52 -15.99
C ARG A 152 8.99 2.37 -15.62
N GLY A 153 7.67 2.59 -15.59
CA GLY A 153 6.72 1.59 -15.20
C GLY A 153 6.89 1.10 -13.75
N GLN A 154 7.47 1.92 -12.87
CA GLN A 154 7.73 1.53 -11.47
C GLN A 154 6.50 1.69 -10.57
N ARG A 155 5.60 2.57 -10.94
CA ARG A 155 4.38 2.84 -10.19
C ARG A 155 3.29 3.36 -11.11
N GLU A 156 2.09 2.80 -10.96
CA GLU A 156 0.89 3.33 -11.60
C GLU A 156 0.44 4.59 -10.85
N LEU A 157 0.42 5.71 -11.54
CA LEU A 157 0.03 7.02 -11.02
C LEU A 157 -1.11 7.55 -11.90
N LYS A 158 -2.28 6.89 -11.83
CA LYS A 158 -3.45 7.17 -12.69
C LYS A 158 -3.76 8.65 -12.94
N PRO A 159 -3.79 9.54 -11.90
CA PRO A 159 -4.07 10.95 -12.16
C PRO A 159 -2.99 11.65 -12.98
N ILE A 160 -1.70 11.32 -12.73
CA ILE A 160 -0.57 11.91 -13.44
C ILE A 160 -0.50 11.34 -14.86
N ARG A 161 -0.73 10.04 -15.02
CA ARG A 161 -0.76 9.39 -16.32
C ARG A 161 -1.81 10.01 -17.24
N ARG A 162 -3.03 10.16 -16.77
CA ARG A 162 -4.11 10.79 -17.54
C ARG A 162 -3.81 12.24 -17.94
N ALA A 163 -3.22 13.00 -17.02
CA ALA A 163 -2.79 14.35 -17.31
C ALA A 163 -1.67 14.38 -18.36
N TYR A 164 -0.77 13.39 -18.32
CA TYR A 164 0.31 13.26 -19.28
C TYR A 164 -0.22 12.86 -20.68
N GLU A 165 -1.14 11.89 -20.74
CA GLU A 165 -1.82 11.47 -21.96
C GLU A 165 -2.53 12.65 -22.61
N ALA A 166 -3.36 13.38 -21.88
CA ALA A 166 -4.05 14.55 -22.37
C ALA A 166 -3.10 15.66 -22.84
N TRP A 167 -1.98 15.86 -22.17
CA TRP A 167 -0.97 16.82 -22.57
C TRP A 167 -0.27 16.40 -23.88
N VAL A 168 0.00 15.11 -24.08
CA VAL A 168 0.53 14.55 -25.33
C VAL A 168 -0.48 14.68 -26.45
N GLU A 169 -1.76 14.34 -26.21
CA GLU A 169 -2.86 14.50 -27.18
C GLU A 169 -3.05 15.95 -27.62
N ALA A 170 -2.85 16.90 -26.71
CA ALA A 170 -2.90 18.33 -27.02
C ALA A 170 -1.68 18.84 -27.80
N GLY A 171 -0.70 17.98 -28.15
CA GLY A 171 0.50 18.36 -28.88
C GLY A 171 1.62 18.93 -28.03
N LEU A 172 1.66 18.63 -26.74
CA LEU A 172 2.67 19.03 -25.76
C LEU A 172 2.88 20.56 -25.61
N PRO A 173 1.81 21.37 -25.50
CA PRO A 173 1.97 22.80 -25.33
C PRO A 173 2.70 23.15 -24.03
N LEU A 174 3.55 24.16 -24.05
CA LEU A 174 4.36 24.56 -22.88
C LEU A 174 3.56 25.34 -21.83
N ASP A 175 2.40 25.84 -22.19
CA ASP A 175 1.44 26.60 -21.37
C ASP A 175 0.23 25.79 -20.92
N TRP A 176 0.31 24.45 -21.04
CA TRP A 176 -0.76 23.55 -20.64
C TRP A 176 -1.09 23.66 -19.13
N ASP A 177 -2.38 23.82 -18.83
CA ASP A 177 -2.87 23.94 -17.46
C ASP A 177 -3.59 22.68 -17.00
N ARG A 178 -2.96 21.94 -16.10
CA ARG A 178 -3.54 20.75 -15.47
C ARG A 178 -4.78 21.07 -14.65
N GLN A 179 -4.83 22.22 -13.99
CA GLN A 179 -5.97 22.55 -13.12
C GLN A 179 -7.23 22.80 -13.94
N ALA A 180 -7.09 23.48 -15.09
CA ALA A 180 -8.16 23.66 -16.04
C ALA A 180 -8.67 22.30 -16.57
N PHE A 181 -7.77 21.41 -16.99
CA PHE A 181 -8.10 20.05 -17.43
C PHE A 181 -8.86 19.23 -16.36
N GLU A 182 -8.40 19.25 -15.11
CA GLU A 182 -9.06 18.53 -14.02
C GLU A 182 -10.42 19.13 -13.66
N ALA A 183 -10.60 20.46 -13.81
CA ALA A 183 -11.86 21.16 -13.57
C ALA A 183 -12.92 20.79 -14.62
N GLU A 184 -12.58 20.82 -15.92
CA GLU A 184 -13.47 20.43 -17.02
C GLU A 184 -13.96 18.99 -16.83
N ARG A 185 -13.06 18.08 -16.50
CA ARG A 185 -13.38 16.68 -16.30
C ARG A 185 -14.33 16.43 -15.11
N LYS A 186 -14.21 17.22 -14.03
CA LYS A 186 -15.13 17.15 -12.89
C LYS A 186 -16.52 17.64 -13.28
N MET A 187 -16.62 18.61 -14.16
CA MET A 187 -17.90 19.09 -14.67
C MET A 187 -18.58 18.05 -15.57
N ASP A 188 -17.85 17.39 -16.45
CA ASP A 188 -18.40 16.35 -17.33
C ASP A 188 -18.86 15.11 -16.56
N SER A 189 -18.10 14.70 -15.53
CA SER A 189 -18.52 13.61 -14.65
C SER A 189 -19.81 13.92 -13.90
N LYS A 190 -20.03 15.16 -13.50
CA LYS A 190 -21.30 15.60 -12.85
C LYS A 190 -22.48 15.63 -13.83
N LYS A 191 -22.27 15.99 -15.09
CA LYS A 191 -23.31 15.97 -16.12
C LYS A 191 -23.77 14.56 -16.48
N HIS A 192 -22.87 13.56 -16.40
CA HIS A 192 -23.23 12.15 -16.66
C HIS A 192 -23.95 11.47 -15.48
N LEU A 193 -23.76 11.95 -14.25
CA LEU A 193 -24.47 11.45 -13.06
C LEU A 193 -25.86 12.08 -12.88
N ALA A 194 -26.19 13.14 -13.64
CA ALA A 194 -27.47 13.86 -13.56
C ALA A 194 -28.44 13.48 -14.71
N LYS A 195 -28.07 12.49 -15.53
CA LYS A 195 -28.94 11.86 -16.55
C LYS A 195 -29.23 10.42 -16.15
#